data_e2e345fb33c1671d3d244bdf892e9869
#
_entry.id   e2e345fb33c1671d3d244bdf892e9869
#
_cell.length_a   1.000
_cell.length_b   1.000
_cell.length_c   1.000
_cell.angle_alpha   90.00
_cell.angle_beta   90.00
_cell.angle_gamma   90.00
#
_symmetry.space_group_name_H-M   'P 1'
#
loop_
_entity.id
_entity.type
_entity.pdbx_description
1 polymer ?
#
loop_
_entity_poly.entity_id
_entity_poly.type
_entity_poly.pdbx_seq_one_letter_code
_entity_poly.pdbx_strand_id
1 'polypeptide(L)'
;MGTHVHTQPRKERQKLNAQGHAGQRQRADDTLGRTLIKSLTETPGEVSGKPLTKAKVLVVHGIGFVRSGVLWLIAKSMQFVTCGETDDAPRARELFLRLKPDIVLLGLTLRGGDGIQLIKDFRNLNPAAATVVLSASDDALSVRRAFRAGARGYLSIDDASEMLRAFDEISNGHAYVSAGVLPVILGSFVAGKKESPSYEMNSLSDRELEIFSFIGRGFSVSQLAIELHVSVKTIETHEMRIKAKLALRNAAELREKAREWMAKSALNLMRRHPEREPQMR
;
A
#
# COMPACT_ATOMS: atom_id res chain seq x y z
N MET A 1 -68.40 -9.58 -10.03
CA MET A 1 -67.38 -9.73 -8.98
C MET A 1 -66.05 -9.85 -9.66
N GLY A 2 -65.33 -8.72 -9.75
CA GLY A 2 -64.01 -8.64 -10.41
C GLY A 2 -62.96 -8.34 -9.37
N THR A 3 -61.94 -9.21 -9.28
CA THR A 3 -60.78 -9.03 -8.43
C THR A 3 -59.67 -8.32 -9.20
N HIS A 4 -59.42 -7.08 -8.84
CA HIS A 4 -58.26 -6.30 -9.36
C HIS A 4 -56.99 -6.80 -8.66
N VAL A 5 -56.04 -7.36 -9.45
CA VAL A 5 -54.67 -7.63 -9.06
C VAL A 5 -53.84 -6.36 -9.32
N HIS A 6 -53.36 -5.73 -8.28
CA HIS A 6 -52.51 -4.52 -8.33
C HIS A 6 -51.05 -4.93 -8.51
N THR A 7 -50.56 -4.84 -9.75
CA THR A 7 -49.14 -5.06 -10.09
C THR A 7 -48.36 -3.76 -9.85
N GLN A 8 -47.53 -3.73 -8.82
CA GLN A 8 -46.57 -2.61 -8.60
C GLN A 8 -45.41 -2.70 -9.60
N PRO A 9 -44.96 -1.55 -10.12
CA PRO A 9 -43.97 -1.52 -11.18
C PRO A 9 -42.54 -1.84 -10.67
N ARG A 10 -41.87 -2.66 -11.46
CA ARG A 10 -40.52 -3.24 -11.27
C ARG A 10 -39.38 -2.21 -11.04
N LYS A 11 -39.65 -0.92 -11.20
CA LYS A 11 -38.65 0.18 -11.06
C LYS A 11 -38.33 0.58 -9.61
N GLU A 12 -39.19 0.34 -8.65
CA GLU A 12 -38.92 0.68 -7.24
C GLU A 12 -37.98 -0.31 -6.53
N ARG A 13 -38.00 -1.59 -6.89
CA ARG A 13 -37.08 -2.58 -6.32
C ARG A 13 -35.61 -2.37 -6.70
N GLN A 14 -35.32 -1.78 -7.87
CA GLN A 14 -33.96 -1.46 -8.28
C GLN A 14 -33.37 -0.24 -7.55
N LYS A 15 -34.20 0.71 -7.13
CA LYS A 15 -33.73 1.88 -6.36
C LYS A 15 -33.36 1.52 -4.91
N LEU A 16 -34.09 0.63 -4.27
CA LEU A 16 -33.79 0.20 -2.89
C LEU A 16 -32.49 -0.63 -2.79
N ASN A 17 -32.19 -1.49 -3.78
CA ASN A 17 -30.95 -2.26 -3.78
C ASN A 17 -29.72 -1.38 -4.07
N ALA A 18 -29.83 -0.32 -4.87
CA ALA A 18 -28.72 0.60 -5.14
C ALA A 18 -28.37 1.46 -3.91
N GLN A 19 -29.34 1.82 -3.08
CA GLN A 19 -29.12 2.59 -1.86
C GLN A 19 -28.50 1.78 -0.71
N GLY A 20 -28.78 0.48 -0.62
CA GLY A 20 -28.21 -0.41 0.39
C GLY A 20 -26.70 -0.63 0.23
N HIS A 21 -26.23 -0.80 -1.01
CA HIS A 21 -24.80 -1.00 -1.29
C HIS A 21 -23.97 0.28 -1.21
N ALA A 22 -24.56 1.45 -1.45
CA ALA A 22 -23.88 2.74 -1.28
C ALA A 22 -23.64 3.06 0.21
N GLY A 23 -24.58 2.76 1.08
CA GLY A 23 -24.46 3.01 2.51
C GLY A 23 -23.43 2.16 3.24
N GLN A 24 -23.22 0.91 2.81
CA GLN A 24 -22.18 0.05 3.40
C GLN A 24 -20.76 0.44 3.00
N ARG A 25 -20.55 0.89 1.75
CA ARG A 25 -19.24 1.40 1.30
C ARG A 25 -18.88 2.74 1.93
N GLN A 26 -19.85 3.60 2.17
CA GLN A 26 -19.65 4.90 2.81
C GLN A 26 -19.26 4.76 4.29
N ARG A 27 -19.83 3.77 5.00
CA ARG A 27 -19.46 3.48 6.39
C ARG A 27 -18.04 2.93 6.55
N ALA A 28 -17.54 2.14 5.58
CA ALA A 28 -16.17 1.62 5.61
C ALA A 28 -15.12 2.72 5.39
N ASP A 29 -15.39 3.67 4.49
CA ASP A 29 -14.50 4.80 4.22
C ASP A 29 -14.50 5.83 5.37
N ASP A 30 -15.67 6.08 6.01
CA ASP A 30 -15.79 6.92 7.20
C ASP A 30 -15.04 6.33 8.41
N THR A 31 -15.01 5.00 8.54
CA THR A 31 -14.29 4.33 9.63
C THR A 31 -12.78 4.50 9.48
N LEU A 32 -12.26 4.44 8.24
CA LEU A 32 -10.83 4.63 7.97
C LEU A 32 -10.40 6.08 8.25
N GLY A 33 -11.19 7.05 7.80
CA GLY A 33 -10.95 8.47 8.07
C GLY A 33 -10.99 8.78 9.56
N ARG A 34 -11.97 8.26 10.29
CA ARG A 34 -12.07 8.43 11.74
C ARG A 34 -10.94 7.76 12.51
N THR A 35 -10.50 6.57 12.07
CA THR A 35 -9.37 5.86 12.70
C THR A 35 -8.07 6.62 12.49
N LEU A 36 -7.80 7.12 11.29
CA LEU A 36 -6.62 7.94 11.00
C LEU A 36 -6.62 9.27 11.77
N ILE A 37 -7.74 9.97 11.80
CA ILE A 37 -7.87 11.25 12.52
C ILE A 37 -7.76 11.02 14.03
N LYS A 38 -8.38 9.97 14.57
CA LYS A 38 -8.33 9.65 16.00
C LYS A 38 -6.91 9.31 16.44
N SER A 39 -6.14 8.55 15.64
CA SER A 39 -4.75 8.23 15.94
C SER A 39 -3.78 9.42 15.81
N LEU A 40 -4.17 10.46 15.05
CA LEU A 40 -3.39 11.70 14.90
C LEU A 40 -3.68 12.74 15.98
N THR A 41 -4.79 12.61 16.73
CA THR A 41 -5.24 13.60 17.70
C THR A 41 -5.19 13.15 19.17
N GLU A 42 -4.92 11.87 19.43
CA GLU A 42 -4.80 11.39 20.82
C GLU A 42 -3.46 11.81 21.44
N THR A 43 -3.53 12.56 22.53
CA THR A 43 -2.40 12.97 23.37
C THR A 43 -1.70 11.76 24.02
N PRO A 44 -0.39 11.79 24.25
CA PRO A 44 0.36 10.64 24.80
C PRO A 44 -0.10 10.27 26.21
N GLY A 45 -0.65 9.08 26.36
CA GLY A 45 -0.87 8.48 27.67
C GLY A 45 0.45 8.00 28.29
N GLU A 46 0.50 7.98 29.59
CA GLU A 46 1.63 7.73 30.49
C GLU A 46 2.66 6.68 30.02
N VAL A 47 3.92 7.06 30.12
CA VAL A 47 5.09 6.23 29.81
C VAL A 47 5.17 5.07 30.81
N SER A 48 4.73 3.89 30.39
CA SER A 48 4.97 2.63 31.12
C SER A 48 6.44 2.24 30.94
N GLY A 49 7.21 2.31 32.00
CA GLY A 49 8.64 1.92 32.06
C GLY A 49 8.85 0.44 31.79
N LYS A 50 8.94 0.04 30.52
CA LYS A 50 9.46 -1.26 30.10
C LYS A 50 10.99 -1.27 30.20
N PRO A 51 11.63 -2.39 30.62
CA PRO A 51 13.08 -2.50 30.59
C PRO A 51 13.61 -2.29 29.16
N LEU A 52 14.77 -1.63 29.05
CA LEU A 52 15.47 -1.21 27.82
C LEU A 52 15.92 -2.40 26.90
N THR A 53 15.03 -3.29 26.55
CA THR A 53 15.29 -4.24 25.46
C THR A 53 15.01 -3.55 24.14
N LYS A 54 16.04 -3.45 23.29
CA LYS A 54 15.90 -2.87 21.95
C LYS A 54 14.80 -3.59 21.18
N ALA A 55 13.89 -2.85 20.56
CA ALA A 55 12.86 -3.41 19.70
C ALA A 55 13.49 -4.02 18.44
N LYS A 56 13.08 -5.23 18.10
CA LYS A 56 13.60 -5.98 16.96
C LYS A 56 12.94 -5.52 15.67
N VAL A 57 13.75 -5.15 14.69
CA VAL A 57 13.30 -4.73 13.37
C VAL A 57 13.72 -5.77 12.31
N LEU A 58 12.76 -6.28 11.57
CA LEU A 58 12.99 -7.07 10.36
C LEU A 58 12.91 -6.12 9.14
N VAL A 59 13.97 -6.10 8.31
CA VAL A 59 14.05 -5.25 7.13
C VAL A 59 13.77 -6.08 5.88
N VAL A 60 12.68 -5.78 5.18
CA VAL A 60 12.24 -6.48 3.97
C VAL A 60 12.10 -5.47 2.83
N HIS A 61 13.06 -5.40 1.91
CA HIS A 61 13.01 -4.42 0.83
C HIS A 61 13.73 -4.91 -0.43
N GLY A 62 13.10 -4.76 -1.62
CA GLY A 62 13.63 -5.24 -2.89
C GLY A 62 14.93 -4.57 -3.32
N ILE A 63 15.15 -3.29 -2.97
CA ILE A 63 16.31 -2.50 -3.38
C ILE A 63 17.44 -2.65 -2.34
N GLY A 64 18.55 -3.27 -2.73
CA GLY A 64 19.69 -3.55 -1.83
C GLY A 64 20.31 -2.30 -1.19
N PHE A 65 20.46 -1.22 -1.96
CA PHE A 65 20.98 0.04 -1.45
C PHE A 65 20.10 0.64 -0.35
N VAL A 66 18.78 0.58 -0.51
CA VAL A 66 17.82 1.04 0.51
C VAL A 66 17.97 0.18 1.77
N ARG A 67 18.06 -1.16 1.64
CA ARG A 67 18.29 -2.03 2.80
C ARG A 67 19.55 -1.64 3.55
N SER A 68 20.68 -1.46 2.85
CA SER A 68 21.95 -1.07 3.48
C SER A 68 21.85 0.26 4.23
N GLY A 69 21.19 1.25 3.65
CA GLY A 69 20.95 2.55 4.29
C GLY A 69 20.08 2.43 5.56
N VAL A 70 19.02 1.64 5.49
CA VAL A 70 18.13 1.36 6.63
C VAL A 70 18.88 0.66 7.75
N LEU A 71 19.65 -0.38 7.43
CA LEU A 71 20.47 -1.11 8.41
C LEU A 71 21.45 -0.19 9.13
N TRP A 72 22.10 0.69 8.37
CA TRP A 72 23.03 1.68 8.94
C TRP A 72 22.33 2.67 9.88
N LEU A 73 21.11 3.14 9.53
CA LEU A 73 20.33 4.03 10.40
C LEU A 73 19.91 3.30 11.69
N ILE A 74 19.43 2.06 11.61
CA ILE A 74 19.02 1.26 12.77
C ILE A 74 20.23 0.98 13.68
N ALA A 75 21.40 0.69 13.11
CA ALA A 75 22.62 0.40 13.88
C ALA A 75 23.06 1.58 14.76
N LYS A 76 22.70 2.82 14.40
CA LYS A 76 22.96 4.03 15.20
C LYS A 76 21.93 4.25 16.32
N SER A 77 20.83 3.52 16.31
CA SER A 77 19.78 3.67 17.31
C SER A 77 20.12 2.93 18.63
N MET A 78 19.78 3.56 19.73
CA MET A 78 19.82 2.92 21.04
C MET A 78 18.56 2.10 21.36
N GLN A 79 17.45 2.36 20.65
CA GLN A 79 16.13 1.79 20.93
C GLN A 79 15.80 0.60 20.01
N PHE A 80 16.41 0.54 18.82
CA PHE A 80 16.09 -0.47 17.81
C PHE A 80 17.30 -1.34 17.46
N VAL A 81 17.06 -2.58 17.05
CA VAL A 81 18.07 -3.51 16.55
C VAL A 81 17.53 -4.31 15.37
N THR A 82 18.32 -4.44 14.33
CA THR A 82 17.97 -5.31 13.21
C THR A 82 18.08 -6.76 13.64
N CYS A 83 17.00 -7.53 13.47
CA CYS A 83 17.00 -8.96 13.74
C CYS A 83 17.17 -9.81 12.48
N GLY A 84 16.97 -9.23 11.29
CA GLY A 84 17.17 -9.89 10.00
C GLY A 84 16.84 -8.98 8.84
N GLU A 85 17.27 -9.39 7.63
CA GLU A 85 16.93 -8.70 6.39
C GLU A 85 16.68 -9.68 5.26
N THR A 86 15.90 -9.27 4.26
CA THR A 86 15.71 -10.00 2.99
C THR A 86 15.08 -9.09 1.92
N ASP A 87 15.16 -9.50 0.67
CA ASP A 87 14.44 -8.92 -0.48
C ASP A 87 13.35 -9.85 -1.03
N ASP A 88 13.20 -11.03 -0.43
CA ASP A 88 12.36 -12.13 -0.90
C ASP A 88 11.16 -12.35 0.02
N ALA A 89 9.95 -12.40 -0.56
CA ALA A 89 8.71 -12.48 0.21
C ALA A 89 8.51 -13.82 0.95
N PRO A 90 8.75 -14.99 0.35
CA PRO A 90 8.75 -16.27 1.06
C PRO A 90 9.73 -16.28 2.25
N ARG A 91 10.95 -15.78 2.02
CA ARG A 91 11.96 -15.69 3.06
C ARG A 91 11.59 -14.73 4.18
N ALA A 92 10.95 -13.61 3.85
CA ALA A 92 10.45 -12.67 4.85
C ALA A 92 9.44 -13.32 5.81
N ARG A 93 8.54 -14.16 5.28
CA ARG A 93 7.56 -14.89 6.11
C ARG A 93 8.25 -15.90 7.04
N GLU A 94 9.25 -16.63 6.55
CA GLU A 94 10.05 -17.55 7.38
C GLU A 94 10.79 -16.81 8.51
N LEU A 95 11.47 -15.70 8.16
CA LEU A 95 12.19 -14.85 9.12
C LEU A 95 11.25 -14.26 10.17
N PHE A 96 10.06 -13.81 9.77
CA PHE A 96 9.07 -13.25 10.68
C PHE A 96 8.66 -14.26 11.75
N LEU A 97 8.34 -15.49 11.37
CA LEU A 97 7.95 -16.54 12.31
C LEU A 97 9.09 -16.93 13.27
N ARG A 98 10.32 -17.00 12.74
CA ARG A 98 11.50 -17.41 13.50
C ARG A 98 12.01 -16.33 14.47
N LEU A 99 12.11 -15.08 13.99
CA LEU A 99 12.77 -13.99 14.72
C LEU A 99 11.81 -13.21 15.61
N LYS A 100 10.50 -13.31 15.35
CA LYS A 100 9.43 -12.60 16.07
C LYS A 100 9.77 -11.12 16.23
N PRO A 101 9.84 -10.35 15.13
CA PRO A 101 10.13 -8.93 15.18
C PRO A 101 9.00 -8.15 15.84
N ASP A 102 9.33 -7.02 16.45
CA ASP A 102 8.38 -6.04 16.97
C ASP A 102 7.89 -5.14 15.82
N ILE A 103 8.81 -4.82 14.91
CA ILE A 103 8.56 -3.97 13.73
C ILE A 103 9.07 -4.68 12.48
N VAL A 104 8.31 -4.58 11.39
CA VAL A 104 8.77 -4.94 10.04
C VAL A 104 8.80 -3.69 9.19
N LEU A 105 9.98 -3.31 8.69
CA LEU A 105 10.09 -2.31 7.62
C LEU A 105 9.98 -3.01 6.27
N LEU A 106 8.97 -2.63 5.47
CA LEU A 106 8.56 -3.38 4.30
C LEU A 106 8.51 -2.51 3.04
N GLY A 107 9.22 -2.90 2.00
CA GLY A 107 9.01 -2.42 0.64
C GLY A 107 7.82 -3.11 -0.02
N LEU A 108 7.08 -2.41 -0.87
CA LEU A 108 5.92 -3.00 -1.54
C LEU A 108 6.31 -3.92 -2.71
N THR A 109 7.42 -3.66 -3.39
CA THR A 109 7.93 -4.48 -4.49
C THR A 109 9.04 -5.40 -3.99
N LEU A 110 8.81 -6.70 -4.02
CA LEU A 110 9.71 -7.73 -3.50
C LEU A 110 9.90 -8.85 -4.53
N ARG A 111 10.99 -9.58 -4.38
CA ARG A 111 11.17 -10.85 -5.10
C ARG A 111 10.17 -11.89 -4.55
N GLY A 112 9.62 -12.70 -5.45
CA GLY A 112 8.78 -13.84 -5.08
C GLY A 112 7.43 -13.52 -4.47
N GLY A 113 7.00 -12.23 -4.39
CA GLY A 113 5.69 -11.91 -3.84
C GLY A 113 5.36 -10.43 -3.75
N ASP A 114 4.17 -10.17 -3.23
CA ASP A 114 3.56 -8.85 -3.08
C ASP A 114 3.67 -8.37 -1.63
N GLY A 115 4.22 -7.16 -1.45
CA GLY A 115 4.37 -6.53 -0.13
C GLY A 115 3.02 -6.31 0.58
N ILE A 116 1.98 -5.93 -0.14
CA ILE A 116 0.62 -5.77 0.44
C ILE A 116 0.10 -7.10 0.99
N GLN A 117 0.35 -8.22 0.28
CA GLN A 117 -0.02 -9.53 0.79
C GLN A 117 0.77 -9.90 2.05
N LEU A 118 2.07 -9.57 2.10
CA LEU A 118 2.88 -9.79 3.31
C LEU A 118 2.38 -8.99 4.52
N ILE A 119 1.90 -7.76 4.33
CA ILE A 119 1.28 -6.98 5.43
C ILE A 119 0.11 -7.75 6.03
N LYS A 120 -0.78 -8.30 5.18
CA LYS A 120 -1.92 -9.12 5.63
C LYS A 120 -1.47 -10.36 6.38
N ASP A 121 -0.45 -11.04 5.84
CA ASP A 121 0.10 -12.26 6.43
C ASP A 121 0.71 -11.99 7.82
N PHE A 122 1.55 -10.97 7.95
CA PHE A 122 2.17 -10.58 9.20
C PHE A 122 1.13 -10.18 10.26
N ARG A 123 0.13 -9.38 9.86
CA ARG A 123 -0.98 -9.03 10.74
C ARG A 123 -1.75 -10.25 11.23
N ASN A 124 -1.97 -11.25 10.38
CA ASN A 124 -2.67 -12.49 10.76
C ASN A 124 -1.80 -13.39 11.65
N LEU A 125 -0.48 -13.44 11.39
CA LEU A 125 0.46 -14.27 12.15
C LEU A 125 0.77 -13.68 13.53
N ASN A 126 0.94 -12.37 13.65
CA ASN A 126 1.17 -11.66 14.90
C ASN A 126 0.63 -10.22 14.81
N PRO A 127 -0.59 -9.95 15.29
CA PRO A 127 -1.17 -8.61 15.28
C PRO A 127 -0.42 -7.57 16.13
N ALA A 128 0.43 -8.00 17.06
CA ALA A 128 1.24 -7.10 17.89
C ALA A 128 2.45 -6.53 17.14
N ALA A 129 2.97 -7.27 16.14
CA ALA A 129 4.06 -6.78 15.30
C ALA A 129 3.56 -5.69 14.34
N ALA A 130 4.22 -4.55 14.34
CA ALA A 130 3.84 -3.43 13.50
C ALA A 130 4.54 -3.51 12.14
N THR A 131 3.81 -3.30 11.05
CA THR A 131 4.40 -3.16 9.71
C THR A 131 4.43 -1.70 9.30
N VAL A 132 5.62 -1.23 8.89
CA VAL A 132 5.90 0.10 8.36
C VAL A 132 6.32 -0.03 6.91
N VAL A 133 5.62 0.62 6.02
CA VAL A 133 5.97 0.62 4.59
C VAL A 133 6.99 1.71 4.31
N LEU A 134 8.05 1.37 3.56
CA LEU A 134 8.99 2.31 2.96
C LEU A 134 8.92 2.17 1.45
N SER A 135 8.48 3.20 0.73
CA SER A 135 8.21 3.12 -0.70
C SER A 135 8.63 4.37 -1.44
N ALA A 136 9.12 4.18 -2.67
CA ALA A 136 9.31 5.29 -3.62
C ALA A 136 7.98 5.77 -4.22
N SER A 137 6.91 4.99 -4.09
CA SER A 137 5.56 5.38 -4.53
C SER A 137 4.78 5.90 -3.35
N ASP A 138 4.37 7.14 -3.43
CA ASP A 138 3.53 7.84 -2.43
C ASP A 138 2.11 8.11 -2.96
N ASP A 139 1.68 7.38 -4.00
CA ASP A 139 0.33 7.52 -4.54
C ASP A 139 -0.76 7.08 -3.55
N ALA A 140 -1.90 7.79 -3.58
CA ALA A 140 -3.00 7.58 -2.63
C ALA A 140 -3.57 6.15 -2.65
N LEU A 141 -3.42 5.42 -3.75
CA LEU A 141 -3.91 4.05 -3.87
C LEU A 141 -3.01 3.09 -3.10
N SER A 142 -1.69 3.17 -3.30
CA SER A 142 -0.69 2.35 -2.61
C SER A 142 -0.75 2.57 -1.11
N VAL A 143 -0.80 3.83 -0.67
CA VAL A 143 -0.93 4.21 0.75
C VAL A 143 -2.20 3.60 1.35
N ARG A 144 -3.35 3.80 0.71
CA ARG A 144 -4.64 3.30 1.18
C ARG A 144 -4.68 1.77 1.25
N ARG A 145 -4.08 1.08 0.27
CA ARG A 145 -3.98 -0.39 0.27
C ARG A 145 -3.11 -0.90 1.41
N ALA A 146 -1.98 -0.26 1.67
CA ALA A 146 -1.10 -0.63 2.77
C ALA A 146 -1.82 -0.53 4.13
N PHE A 147 -2.49 0.59 4.41
CA PHE A 147 -3.26 0.74 5.65
C PHE A 147 -4.45 -0.22 5.76
N ARG A 148 -5.18 -0.46 4.67
CA ARG A 148 -6.25 -1.47 4.66
C ARG A 148 -5.73 -2.88 4.92
N ALA A 149 -4.54 -3.21 4.43
CA ALA A 149 -3.88 -4.48 4.71
C ALA A 149 -3.46 -4.63 6.17
N GLY A 150 -3.24 -3.52 6.88
CA GLY A 150 -2.87 -3.49 8.29
C GLY A 150 -1.52 -2.86 8.59
N ALA A 151 -0.92 -2.12 7.64
CA ALA A 151 0.26 -1.31 7.93
C ALA A 151 -0.08 -0.27 9.01
N ARG A 152 0.88 -0.01 9.90
CA ARG A 152 0.80 1.04 10.92
C ARG A 152 1.56 2.31 10.53
N GLY A 153 2.45 2.22 9.55
CA GLY A 153 3.17 3.38 9.05
C GLY A 153 3.38 3.32 7.54
N TYR A 154 3.54 4.50 6.94
CA TYR A 154 3.93 4.67 5.55
C TYR A 154 4.92 5.83 5.42
N LEU A 155 6.09 5.53 4.88
CA LEU A 155 7.19 6.44 4.66
C LEU A 155 7.50 6.52 3.17
N SER A 156 7.70 7.73 2.65
CA SER A 156 8.39 7.90 1.39
C SER A 156 9.89 7.59 1.57
N ILE A 157 10.53 7.02 0.56
CA ILE A 157 12.01 6.85 0.56
C ILE A 157 12.72 8.20 0.74
N ASP A 158 12.13 9.28 0.23
CA ASP A 158 12.68 10.64 0.38
C ASP A 158 12.68 11.11 1.84
N ASP A 159 11.77 10.58 2.66
CA ASP A 159 11.64 10.89 4.07
C ASP A 159 12.27 9.82 4.98
N ALA A 160 13.20 8.99 4.44
CA ALA A 160 13.83 7.89 5.21
C ALA A 160 14.55 8.36 6.49
N SER A 161 14.93 9.63 6.58
CA SER A 161 15.48 10.24 7.80
C SER A 161 14.49 10.25 8.98
N GLU A 162 13.18 10.24 8.71
CA GLU A 162 12.13 10.18 9.72
C GLU A 162 11.85 8.76 10.23
N MET A 163 12.52 7.74 9.69
CA MET A 163 12.22 6.32 9.97
C MET A 163 12.30 5.96 11.46
N LEU A 164 13.35 6.42 12.16
CA LEU A 164 13.51 6.11 13.59
C LEU A 164 12.41 6.77 14.43
N ARG A 165 12.00 7.99 14.07
CA ARG A 165 10.85 8.66 14.67
C ARG A 165 9.56 7.90 14.40
N ALA A 166 9.37 7.43 13.16
CA ALA A 166 8.20 6.61 12.82
C ALA A 166 8.15 5.33 13.65
N PHE A 167 9.28 4.66 13.87
CA PHE A 167 9.35 3.47 14.72
C PHE A 167 9.00 3.77 16.18
N ASP A 168 9.44 4.91 16.69
CA ASP A 168 9.12 5.34 18.07
C ASP A 168 7.61 5.61 18.22
N GLU A 169 7.01 6.41 17.34
CA GLU A 169 5.57 6.67 17.33
C GLU A 169 4.74 5.38 17.25
N ILE A 170 5.16 4.46 16.38
CA ILE A 170 4.48 3.17 16.19
C ILE A 170 4.64 2.25 17.41
N SER A 171 5.80 2.27 18.05
CA SER A 171 6.04 1.52 19.28
C SER A 171 5.16 2.01 20.44
N ASN A 172 4.82 3.29 20.42
CA ASN A 172 3.88 3.92 21.35
C ASN A 172 2.41 3.72 20.98
N GLY A 173 2.14 2.94 19.92
CA GLY A 173 0.77 2.59 19.50
C GLY A 173 0.15 3.54 18.47
N HIS A 174 0.85 4.59 18.05
CA HIS A 174 0.37 5.55 17.06
C HIS A 174 0.53 5.00 15.64
N ALA A 175 -0.23 5.56 14.68
CA ALA A 175 0.05 5.39 13.27
C ALA A 175 0.98 6.50 12.79
N TYR A 176 1.83 6.22 11.80
CA TYR A 176 2.76 7.21 11.26
C TYR A 176 2.65 7.35 9.74
N VAL A 177 2.65 8.58 9.27
CA VAL A 177 2.74 8.91 7.84
C VAL A 177 3.76 10.02 7.68
N SER A 178 4.73 9.85 6.78
CA SER A 178 5.72 10.90 6.53
C SER A 178 5.09 12.14 5.92
N ALA A 179 5.71 13.29 6.17
CA ALA A 179 5.21 14.60 5.75
C ALA A 179 4.93 14.69 4.24
N GLY A 180 5.74 14.03 3.39
CA GLY A 180 5.53 13.99 1.95
C GLY A 180 4.30 13.21 1.50
N VAL A 181 3.86 12.23 2.30
CA VAL A 181 2.71 11.36 1.99
C VAL A 181 1.39 11.94 2.50
N LEU A 182 1.40 12.69 3.59
CA LEU A 182 0.20 13.22 4.24
C LEU A 182 -0.72 14.04 3.31
N PRO A 183 -0.22 14.97 2.46
CA PRO A 183 -1.07 15.72 1.52
C PRO A 183 -1.79 14.83 0.51
N VAL A 184 -1.19 13.69 0.15
CA VAL A 184 -1.77 12.71 -0.79
C VAL A 184 -3.01 12.07 -0.18
N ILE A 185 -2.90 11.68 1.08
CA ILE A 185 -4.00 11.08 1.82
C ILE A 185 -5.12 12.11 1.96
N LEU A 186 -4.81 13.31 2.47
CA LEU A 186 -5.80 14.38 2.66
C LEU A 186 -6.46 14.79 1.33
N GLY A 187 -5.67 14.96 0.26
CA GLY A 187 -6.21 15.28 -1.06
C GLY A 187 -7.17 14.23 -1.60
N SER A 188 -6.93 12.94 -1.30
CA SER A 188 -7.83 11.85 -1.69
C SER A 188 -9.18 11.86 -0.95
N PHE A 189 -9.24 12.45 0.24
CA PHE A 189 -10.49 12.66 0.98
C PHE A 189 -11.27 13.89 0.48
N VAL A 190 -10.56 14.96 0.12
CA VAL A 190 -11.18 16.24 -0.32
C VAL A 190 -11.72 16.15 -1.75
N ALA A 191 -11.00 15.49 -2.65
CA ALA A 191 -11.34 15.42 -4.09
C ALA A 191 -12.62 14.63 -4.43
N GLY A 192 -13.27 14.00 -3.46
CA GLY A 192 -14.48 13.19 -3.73
C GLY A 192 -14.23 11.96 -4.62
N LYS A 193 -15.16 11.01 -4.61
CA LYS A 193 -15.01 9.67 -5.21
C LYS A 193 -14.88 9.59 -6.74
N LYS A 194 -15.01 10.68 -7.51
CA LYS A 194 -15.25 10.61 -8.96
C LYS A 194 -14.09 11.03 -9.89
N GLU A 195 -13.07 11.71 -9.42
CA GLU A 195 -12.09 12.35 -10.33
C GLU A 195 -10.63 11.86 -10.19
N SER A 196 -10.35 10.89 -9.34
CA SER A 196 -9.00 10.37 -9.23
C SER A 196 -8.75 9.27 -10.27
N PRO A 197 -7.68 9.35 -11.09
CA PRO A 197 -7.23 8.26 -11.96
C PRO A 197 -7.06 6.92 -11.23
N SER A 198 -6.89 6.98 -9.92
CA SER A 198 -6.81 5.83 -9.03
C SER A 198 -8.13 5.08 -8.87
N TYR A 199 -9.29 5.63 -9.26
CA TYR A 199 -10.58 4.96 -9.05
C TYR A 199 -10.73 3.71 -9.92
N GLU A 200 -10.32 3.78 -11.19
CA GLU A 200 -10.34 2.64 -12.10
C GLU A 200 -9.43 1.51 -11.60
N MET A 201 -8.26 1.86 -11.04
CA MET A 201 -7.29 0.90 -10.51
C MET A 201 -7.74 0.22 -9.21
N ASN A 202 -8.78 0.75 -8.53
CA ASN A 202 -9.36 0.09 -7.35
C ASN A 202 -10.02 -1.27 -7.65
N SER A 203 -10.34 -1.54 -8.91
CA SER A 203 -10.89 -2.82 -9.34
C SER A 203 -9.83 -3.92 -9.41
N LEU A 204 -8.55 -3.54 -9.55
CA LEU A 204 -7.44 -4.48 -9.61
C LEU A 204 -7.10 -5.01 -8.21
N SER A 205 -6.80 -6.30 -8.11
CA SER A 205 -6.16 -6.86 -6.92
C SER A 205 -4.74 -6.31 -6.76
N ASP A 206 -4.14 -6.48 -5.57
CA ASP A 206 -2.79 -6.00 -5.30
C ASP A 206 -1.79 -6.60 -6.31
N ARG A 207 -1.90 -7.90 -6.62
CA ARG A 207 -1.05 -8.59 -7.60
C ARG A 207 -1.27 -8.09 -9.03
N GLU A 208 -2.51 -7.82 -9.41
CA GLU A 208 -2.83 -7.26 -10.74
C GLU A 208 -2.30 -5.83 -10.88
N LEU A 209 -2.36 -5.01 -9.83
CA LEU A 209 -1.80 -3.66 -9.84
C LEU A 209 -0.26 -3.69 -9.91
N GLU A 210 0.38 -4.60 -9.21
CA GLU A 210 1.82 -4.80 -9.27
C GLU A 210 2.25 -5.15 -10.71
N ILE A 211 1.62 -6.14 -11.32
CA ILE A 211 1.87 -6.53 -12.71
C ILE A 211 1.59 -5.35 -13.67
N PHE A 212 0.50 -4.64 -13.46
CA PHE A 212 0.14 -3.45 -14.25
C PHE A 212 1.21 -2.35 -14.17
N SER A 213 1.78 -2.13 -12.99
CA SER A 213 2.87 -1.17 -12.79
C SER A 213 4.15 -1.56 -13.52
N PHE A 214 4.53 -2.83 -13.52
CA PHE A 214 5.67 -3.34 -14.27
C PHE A 214 5.46 -3.24 -15.79
N ILE A 215 4.25 -3.53 -16.28
CA ILE A 215 3.88 -3.32 -17.69
C ILE A 215 4.06 -1.84 -18.07
N GLY A 216 3.65 -0.92 -17.22
CA GLY A 216 3.83 0.52 -17.40
C GLY A 216 5.30 0.96 -17.46
N ARG A 217 6.18 0.27 -16.75
CA ARG A 217 7.65 0.43 -16.82
C ARG A 217 8.27 -0.20 -18.06
N GLY A 218 7.51 -0.94 -18.88
CA GLY A 218 7.97 -1.54 -20.13
C GLY A 218 8.46 -2.99 -20.00
N PHE A 219 8.23 -3.67 -18.89
CA PHE A 219 8.60 -5.08 -18.72
C PHE A 219 7.78 -5.96 -19.68
N SER A 220 8.43 -6.91 -20.33
CA SER A 220 7.79 -7.96 -21.10
C SER A 220 7.21 -9.05 -20.18
N VAL A 221 6.27 -9.84 -20.70
CA VAL A 221 5.68 -10.98 -19.97
C VAL A 221 6.74 -11.95 -19.44
N SER A 222 7.78 -12.22 -20.23
CA SER A 222 8.88 -13.11 -19.83
C SER A 222 9.73 -12.49 -18.71
N GLN A 223 10.02 -11.18 -18.78
CA GLN A 223 10.73 -10.47 -17.71
C GLN A 223 9.91 -10.44 -16.43
N LEU A 224 8.60 -10.20 -16.53
CA LEU A 224 7.68 -10.26 -15.39
C LEU A 224 7.64 -11.63 -14.74
N ALA A 225 7.64 -12.71 -15.54
CA ALA A 225 7.65 -14.07 -15.03
C ALA A 225 8.91 -14.36 -14.20
N ILE A 226 10.06 -13.88 -14.67
CA ILE A 226 11.34 -14.00 -13.95
C ILE A 226 11.33 -13.14 -12.67
N GLU A 227 10.99 -11.87 -12.79
CA GLU A 227 11.01 -10.91 -11.67
C GLU A 227 10.08 -11.32 -10.53
N LEU A 228 8.90 -11.81 -10.89
CA LEU A 228 7.86 -12.20 -9.93
C LEU A 228 7.90 -13.68 -9.54
N HIS A 229 8.89 -14.44 -10.04
CA HIS A 229 9.08 -15.86 -9.80
C HIS A 229 7.83 -16.72 -10.04
N VAL A 230 7.15 -16.46 -11.16
CA VAL A 230 5.95 -17.21 -11.60
C VAL A 230 6.09 -17.65 -13.05
N SER A 231 5.19 -18.53 -13.52
CA SER A 231 5.18 -18.94 -14.92
C SER A 231 4.69 -17.81 -15.84
N VAL A 232 5.15 -17.81 -17.10
CA VAL A 232 4.64 -16.93 -18.16
C VAL A 232 3.12 -17.03 -18.26
N LYS A 233 2.57 -18.24 -18.19
CA LYS A 233 1.14 -18.50 -18.22
C LYS A 233 0.38 -17.83 -17.06
N THR A 234 1.02 -17.71 -15.89
CA THR A 234 0.45 -17.01 -14.73
C THR A 234 0.35 -15.52 -15.01
N ILE A 235 1.39 -14.92 -15.61
CA ILE A 235 1.37 -13.49 -16.00
C ILE A 235 0.30 -13.23 -17.05
N GLU A 236 0.21 -14.07 -18.10
CA GLU A 236 -0.83 -13.96 -19.14
C GLU A 236 -2.25 -14.02 -18.53
N THR A 237 -2.45 -14.88 -17.54
CA THR A 237 -3.73 -14.99 -16.83
C THR A 237 -4.05 -13.70 -16.07
N HIS A 238 -3.07 -13.08 -15.43
CA HIS A 238 -3.25 -11.78 -14.77
C HIS A 238 -3.51 -10.67 -15.78
N GLU A 239 -2.77 -10.61 -16.90
CA GLU A 239 -3.02 -9.64 -17.97
C GLU A 239 -4.46 -9.75 -18.51
N MET A 240 -4.97 -10.97 -18.70
CA MET A 240 -6.33 -11.20 -19.13
C MET A 240 -7.35 -10.65 -18.12
N ARG A 241 -7.13 -10.89 -16.83
CA ARG A 241 -7.98 -10.36 -15.75
C ARG A 241 -7.93 -8.84 -15.66
N ILE A 242 -6.74 -8.25 -15.78
CA ILE A 242 -6.56 -6.80 -15.80
C ILE A 242 -7.32 -6.18 -16.97
N LYS A 243 -7.17 -6.72 -18.19
CA LYS A 243 -7.91 -6.26 -19.36
C LYS A 243 -9.42 -6.32 -19.15
N ALA A 244 -9.93 -7.43 -18.63
CA ALA A 244 -11.36 -7.57 -18.34
C ALA A 244 -11.86 -6.54 -17.31
N LYS A 245 -11.11 -6.29 -16.23
CA LYS A 245 -11.48 -5.35 -15.17
C LYS A 245 -11.41 -3.88 -15.61
N LEU A 246 -10.47 -3.55 -16.51
CA LEU A 246 -10.29 -2.19 -17.03
C LEU A 246 -10.99 -1.98 -18.39
N ALA A 247 -11.79 -2.97 -18.86
CA ALA A 247 -12.48 -2.96 -20.14
C ALA A 247 -11.57 -2.69 -21.35
N LEU A 248 -10.34 -3.27 -21.34
CA LEU A 248 -9.36 -3.12 -22.42
C LEU A 248 -9.46 -4.29 -23.41
N ARG A 249 -9.33 -4.00 -24.70
CA ARG A 249 -9.56 -4.96 -25.79
C ARG A 249 -8.35 -5.84 -26.10
N ASN A 250 -7.14 -5.30 -25.93
CA ASN A 250 -5.92 -5.99 -26.35
C ASN A 250 -4.71 -5.60 -25.47
N ALA A 251 -3.55 -6.24 -25.73
CA ALA A 251 -2.33 -5.98 -25.00
C ALA A 251 -1.70 -4.60 -25.31
N ALA A 252 -1.99 -4.00 -26.46
CA ALA A 252 -1.50 -2.67 -26.80
C ALA A 252 -2.19 -1.61 -25.93
N GLU A 253 -3.52 -1.67 -25.81
CA GLU A 253 -4.30 -0.80 -24.91
C GLU A 253 -3.89 -0.98 -23.43
N LEU A 254 -3.58 -2.21 -23.01
CA LEU A 254 -3.09 -2.47 -21.67
C LEU A 254 -1.75 -1.77 -21.39
N ARG A 255 -0.79 -1.87 -22.33
CA ARG A 255 0.52 -1.21 -22.20
C ARG A 255 0.42 0.31 -22.22
N GLU A 256 -0.46 0.85 -23.08
CA GLU A 256 -0.69 2.29 -23.18
C GLU A 256 -1.31 2.83 -21.88
N LYS A 257 -2.39 2.21 -21.40
CA LYS A 257 -3.04 2.58 -20.15
C LYS A 257 -2.10 2.51 -18.95
N ALA A 258 -1.25 1.48 -18.91
CA ALA A 258 -0.25 1.31 -17.85
C ALA A 258 0.82 2.42 -17.89
N ARG A 259 1.31 2.79 -19.08
CA ARG A 259 2.26 3.91 -19.24
C ARG A 259 1.64 5.24 -18.86
N GLU A 260 0.43 5.52 -19.29
CA GLU A 260 -0.28 6.74 -18.89
C GLU A 260 -0.45 6.85 -17.37
N TRP A 261 -0.82 5.74 -16.74
CA TRP A 261 -0.97 5.71 -15.29
C TRP A 261 0.35 5.99 -14.56
N MET A 262 1.45 5.38 -15.02
CA MET A 262 2.80 5.61 -14.50
C MET A 262 3.25 7.07 -14.71
N ALA A 263 3.02 7.63 -15.91
CA ALA A 263 3.36 9.01 -16.22
C ALA A 263 2.60 10.00 -15.35
N LYS A 264 1.30 9.79 -15.13
CA LYS A 264 0.48 10.61 -14.22
C LYS A 264 0.96 10.52 -12.78
N SER A 265 1.37 9.33 -12.33
CA SER A 265 1.95 9.13 -11.01
C SER A 265 3.29 9.86 -10.87
N ALA A 266 4.17 9.79 -11.87
CA ALA A 266 5.45 10.50 -11.90
C ALA A 266 5.28 12.04 -11.96
N LEU A 267 4.32 12.54 -12.75
CA LEU A 267 4.02 13.97 -12.83
C LEU A 267 3.51 14.52 -11.48
N ASN A 268 2.72 13.73 -10.77
CA ASN A 268 2.25 14.10 -9.44
C ASN A 268 3.41 14.18 -8.44
N LEU A 269 4.43 13.32 -8.56
CA LEU A 269 5.67 13.39 -7.78
C LEU A 269 6.47 14.65 -8.07
N MET A 270 6.68 14.97 -9.37
CA MET A 270 7.43 16.17 -9.79
C MET A 270 6.75 17.48 -9.36
N ARG A 271 5.42 17.55 -9.41
CA ARG A 271 4.67 18.74 -8.95
C ARG A 271 4.78 18.99 -7.45
N ARG A 272 5.13 17.99 -6.66
CA ARG A 272 5.27 18.09 -5.20
C ARG A 272 6.66 18.50 -4.75
N HIS A 273 7.67 18.31 -5.61
CA HIS A 273 9.07 18.71 -5.35
C HIS A 273 9.57 19.65 -6.45
N PRO A 274 9.04 20.88 -6.56
CA PRO A 274 9.43 21.83 -7.61
C PRO A 274 10.92 22.27 -7.51
N GLU A 275 11.59 22.00 -6.40
CA GLU A 275 12.98 22.41 -6.16
C GLU A 275 14.04 21.41 -6.67
N ARG A 276 13.62 20.30 -7.30
CA ARG A 276 14.55 19.32 -7.90
C ARG A 276 14.72 19.53 -9.40
N GLU A 277 14.98 20.77 -9.86
CA GLU A 277 15.63 20.92 -11.16
C GLU A 277 17.05 20.34 -11.06
N PRO A 278 17.45 19.45 -12.00
CA PRO A 278 18.84 19.02 -12.06
C PRO A 278 19.69 20.24 -12.37
N GLN A 279 20.46 20.73 -11.39
CA GLN A 279 21.53 21.66 -11.65
C GLN A 279 22.53 20.94 -12.54
N MET A 280 22.37 21.06 -13.86
CA MET A 280 23.43 20.76 -14.81
C MET A 280 24.56 21.79 -14.59
N ARG A 281 25.62 21.33 -14.01
CA ARG A 281 26.97 21.92 -14.12
C ARG A 281 27.87 20.97 -14.88
#